data_f8ac881ebfb9a4b565d2016c48e9f8ff
#
_entry.id   f8ac881ebfb9a4b565d2016c48e9f8ff
#
_cell.length_a   1.000
_cell.length_b   1.000
_cell.length_c   1.000
_cell.angle_alpha   90.00
_cell.angle_beta   90.00
_cell.angle_gamma   90.00
#
_symmetry.space_group_name_H-M   'P 1'
#
loop_
_entity.id
_entity.type
_entity.pdbx_description
1 polymer ?
#
loop_
_entity_poly.entity_id
_entity_poly.type
_entity_poly.pdbx_seq_one_letter_code
_entity_poly.pdbx_strand_id
1 'polypeptide(L)'
;MSEVKQYLTNRGELLCADSLQPAEVYRLVDAKDYDALAAKLAMAEDAAAKGDAARQQCGGMEMEIQELRENAAKLAAFAQEIISGALEGGSFDGADIQESAERHGLIAKQMMREPCRGPEEYCACAWSTSFPTECYRITADLRVLLNQDKENGNG
;
A
#
# COMPACT_ATOMS: atom_id res chain seq x y z
N MET A 1 8.75 -4.94 -40.69
CA MET A 1 7.49 -5.69 -40.44
C MET A 1 7.41 -6.75 -41.51
N SER A 2 7.44 -8.04 -41.16
CA SER A 2 7.24 -9.13 -42.11
C SER A 2 5.76 -9.15 -42.52
N GLU A 3 5.52 -9.13 -43.81
CA GLU A 3 4.17 -9.21 -44.39
C GLU A 3 3.62 -10.61 -44.15
N VAL A 4 2.45 -10.68 -43.50
CA VAL A 4 1.78 -11.99 -43.23
C VAL A 4 1.22 -12.50 -44.53
N LYS A 5 1.70 -13.67 -44.99
CA LYS A 5 1.19 -14.32 -46.19
C LYS A 5 -0.19 -14.88 -45.93
N GLN A 6 -1.18 -14.44 -46.72
CA GLN A 6 -2.54 -14.93 -46.66
C GLN A 6 -2.79 -15.96 -47.77
N TYR A 7 -3.34 -17.11 -47.39
CA TYR A 7 -3.72 -18.15 -48.32
C TYR A 7 -5.25 -18.28 -48.31
N LEU A 8 -5.81 -18.59 -49.45
CA LEU A 8 -7.23 -18.79 -49.64
C LEU A 8 -7.47 -20.23 -50.05
N THR A 9 -8.56 -20.84 -49.59
CA THR A 9 -8.93 -22.19 -50.04
C THR A 9 -10.28 -22.18 -50.75
N ASN A 10 -10.39 -22.92 -51.81
CA ASN A 10 -11.64 -23.25 -52.46
C ASN A 10 -11.67 -24.79 -52.65
N ARG A 11 -12.67 -25.47 -52.11
CA ARG A 11 -12.87 -26.93 -52.20
C ARG A 11 -11.64 -27.75 -51.76
N GLY A 12 -10.89 -27.27 -50.76
CA GLY A 12 -9.76 -28.00 -50.18
C GLY A 12 -8.42 -27.82 -50.89
N GLU A 13 -8.34 -27.03 -51.96
CA GLU A 13 -7.08 -26.64 -52.59
C GLU A 13 -6.62 -25.28 -52.07
N LEU A 14 -5.34 -25.16 -51.74
CA LEU A 14 -4.70 -23.89 -51.34
C LEU A 14 -4.35 -23.08 -52.59
N LEU A 15 -4.96 -21.91 -52.74
CA LEU A 15 -4.75 -21.03 -53.88
C LEU A 15 -4.25 -19.64 -53.42
N CYS A 16 -3.48 -18.97 -54.28
CA CYS A 16 -3.05 -17.63 -54.01
C CYS A 16 -4.22 -16.63 -54.06
N ALA A 17 -4.25 -15.63 -53.18
CA ALA A 17 -5.39 -14.71 -52.98
C ALA A 17 -5.88 -14.02 -54.27
N ASP A 18 -5.01 -13.85 -55.25
CA ASP A 18 -5.28 -13.08 -56.47
C ASP A 18 -6.14 -13.85 -57.51
N SER A 19 -6.47 -15.12 -57.28
CA SER A 19 -7.09 -16.03 -58.29
C SER A 19 -8.51 -16.45 -57.98
N LEU A 20 -9.20 -15.96 -56.94
CA LEU A 20 -10.48 -16.46 -56.47
C LEU A 20 -11.62 -15.45 -56.45
N GLN A 21 -12.83 -15.93 -56.76
CA GLN A 21 -14.06 -15.14 -56.67
C GLN A 21 -14.62 -15.06 -55.24
N PRO A 22 -15.29 -13.94 -54.85
CA PRO A 22 -15.51 -13.55 -53.44
C PRO A 22 -16.46 -14.42 -52.61
N ALA A 23 -17.24 -15.29 -53.21
CA ALA A 23 -18.37 -15.92 -52.48
C ALA A 23 -18.06 -17.23 -51.74
N GLU A 24 -16.86 -17.82 -51.88
CA GLU A 24 -16.52 -19.12 -51.27
C GLU A 24 -15.08 -19.17 -50.72
N VAL A 25 -14.60 -18.07 -50.19
CA VAL A 25 -13.18 -17.93 -49.82
C VAL A 25 -12.97 -17.90 -48.31
N TYR A 26 -12.25 -18.87 -47.78
CA TYR A 26 -11.73 -18.83 -46.42
C TYR A 26 -10.32 -18.24 -46.46
N ARG A 27 -10.11 -17.16 -45.67
CA ARG A 27 -8.75 -16.64 -45.49
C ARG A 27 -7.99 -17.52 -44.50
N LEU A 28 -6.93 -18.13 -44.97
CA LEU A 28 -6.00 -18.87 -44.13
C LEU A 28 -4.73 -18.06 -43.92
N VAL A 29 -4.19 -18.16 -42.75
CA VAL A 29 -2.89 -17.56 -42.37
C VAL A 29 -1.87 -18.70 -42.33
N ASP A 30 -0.64 -18.45 -42.74
CA ASP A 30 0.45 -19.45 -42.60
C ASP A 30 0.59 -19.83 -41.11
N ALA A 31 0.73 -21.10 -40.84
CA ALA A 31 0.85 -21.59 -39.45
C ALA A 31 2.03 -20.98 -38.72
N LYS A 32 3.15 -20.72 -39.42
CA LYS A 32 4.33 -20.03 -38.85
C LYS A 32 4.01 -18.60 -38.44
N ASP A 33 3.25 -17.88 -39.27
CA ASP A 33 2.87 -16.50 -38.98
C ASP A 33 1.87 -16.43 -37.82
N TYR A 34 0.94 -17.41 -37.74
CA TYR A 34 0.02 -17.58 -36.63
C TYR A 34 0.76 -17.84 -35.32
N ASP A 35 1.69 -18.81 -35.31
CA ASP A 35 2.50 -19.15 -34.15
C ASP A 35 3.36 -17.96 -33.68
N ALA A 36 3.93 -17.22 -34.63
CA ALA A 36 4.72 -16.03 -34.31
C ALA A 36 3.86 -14.89 -33.71
N LEU A 37 2.62 -14.72 -34.19
CA LEU A 37 1.67 -13.76 -33.65
C LEU A 37 1.17 -14.17 -32.27
N ALA A 38 0.85 -15.45 -32.08
CA ALA A 38 0.43 -16.00 -30.80
C ALA A 38 1.53 -15.83 -29.72
N ALA A 39 2.79 -16.09 -30.08
CA ALA A 39 3.93 -15.85 -29.18
C ALA A 39 4.10 -14.37 -28.80
N LYS A 40 3.94 -13.45 -29.76
CA LYS A 40 3.99 -12.01 -29.49
C LYS A 40 2.84 -11.54 -28.60
N LEU A 41 1.64 -12.08 -28.82
CA LEU A 41 0.47 -11.79 -27.99
C LEU A 41 0.71 -12.23 -26.56
N ALA A 42 1.16 -13.48 -26.35
CA ALA A 42 1.47 -13.99 -25.02
C ALA A 42 2.53 -13.15 -24.28
N MET A 43 3.58 -12.71 -24.99
CA MET A 43 4.58 -11.80 -24.42
C MET A 43 4.00 -10.43 -24.06
N ALA A 44 3.09 -9.90 -24.87
CA ALA A 44 2.45 -8.61 -24.59
C ALA A 44 1.48 -8.71 -23.40
N GLU A 45 0.74 -9.80 -23.29
CA GLU A 45 -0.15 -10.08 -22.15
C GLU A 45 0.64 -10.23 -20.83
N ASP A 46 1.75 -10.97 -20.85
CA ASP A 46 2.64 -11.10 -19.69
C ASP A 46 3.24 -9.75 -19.28
N ALA A 47 3.68 -8.94 -20.24
CA ALA A 47 4.20 -7.60 -19.97
C ALA A 47 3.12 -6.66 -19.41
N ALA A 48 1.87 -6.75 -19.89
CA ALA A 48 0.75 -5.99 -19.37
C ALA A 48 0.43 -6.40 -17.93
N ALA A 49 0.36 -7.70 -17.65
CA ALA A 49 0.12 -8.21 -16.30
C ALA A 49 1.19 -7.76 -15.29
N LYS A 50 2.47 -7.78 -15.68
CA LYS A 50 3.58 -7.26 -14.86
C LYS A 50 3.46 -5.74 -14.64
N GLY A 51 3.06 -5.00 -15.66
CA GLY A 51 2.80 -3.55 -15.55
C GLY A 51 1.66 -3.23 -14.59
N ASP A 52 0.58 -4.01 -14.60
CA ASP A 52 -0.55 -3.85 -13.69
C ASP A 52 -0.15 -4.16 -12.24
N ALA A 53 0.59 -5.24 -12.01
CA ALA A 53 1.12 -5.57 -10.69
C ALA A 53 2.04 -4.46 -10.14
N ALA A 54 2.92 -3.91 -10.96
CA ALA A 54 3.78 -2.79 -10.58
C ALA A 54 2.97 -1.52 -10.23
N ARG A 55 1.92 -1.20 -10.99
CA ARG A 55 1.02 -0.07 -10.68
C ARG A 55 0.30 -0.26 -9.34
N GLN A 56 -0.18 -1.46 -9.05
CA GLN A 56 -0.81 -1.75 -7.75
C GLN A 56 0.17 -1.60 -6.59
N GLN A 57 1.41 -2.06 -6.77
CA GLN A 57 2.45 -1.91 -5.76
C GLN A 57 2.81 -0.43 -5.53
N CYS A 58 2.95 0.37 -6.59
CA CYS A 58 3.17 1.82 -6.47
C CYS A 58 2.04 2.51 -5.72
N GLY A 59 0.78 2.18 -6.03
CA GLY A 59 -0.39 2.74 -5.32
C GLY A 59 -0.40 2.37 -3.83
N GLY A 60 0.02 1.16 -3.47
CA GLY A 60 0.19 0.75 -2.07
C GLY A 60 1.26 1.58 -1.35
N MET A 61 2.43 1.76 -1.98
CA MET A 61 3.50 2.59 -1.42
C MET A 61 3.12 4.06 -1.29
N GLU A 62 2.35 4.62 -2.23
CA GLU A 62 1.86 6.00 -2.15
C GLU A 62 0.96 6.20 -0.93
N MET A 63 0.05 5.26 -0.65
CA MET A 63 -0.81 5.31 0.55
C MET A 63 0.03 5.22 1.83
N GLU A 64 1.00 4.32 1.89
CA GLU A 64 1.91 4.19 3.04
C GLU A 64 2.72 5.47 3.29
N ILE A 65 3.27 6.06 2.23
CA ILE A 65 3.99 7.35 2.31
C ILE A 65 3.08 8.47 2.83
N GLN A 66 1.82 8.50 2.39
CA GLN A 66 0.87 9.50 2.84
C GLN A 66 0.57 9.34 4.35
N GLU A 67 0.32 8.11 4.78
CA GLU A 67 0.08 7.78 6.20
C GLU A 67 1.29 8.14 7.08
N LEU A 68 2.51 7.81 6.65
CA LEU A 68 3.73 8.17 7.35
C LEU A 68 3.91 9.69 7.46
N ARG A 69 3.59 10.45 6.40
CA ARG A 69 3.64 11.92 6.42
C ARG A 69 2.64 12.51 7.41
N GLU A 70 1.43 12.00 7.45
CA GLU A 70 0.40 12.46 8.39
C GLU A 70 0.82 12.20 9.84
N ASN A 71 1.37 11.03 10.12
CA ASN A 71 1.86 10.68 11.45
C ASN A 71 3.09 11.51 11.85
N ALA A 72 4.00 11.76 10.93
CA ALA A 72 5.12 12.69 11.17
C ALA A 72 4.65 14.12 11.44
N ALA A 73 3.61 14.60 10.75
CA ALA A 73 3.04 15.91 10.99
C ALA A 73 2.41 16.04 12.38
N LYS A 74 1.69 15.00 12.85
CA LYS A 74 1.14 14.95 14.22
C LYS A 74 2.24 15.03 15.28
N LEU A 75 3.31 14.26 15.11
CA LEU A 75 4.48 14.28 16.01
C LEU A 75 5.19 15.64 16.01
N ALA A 76 5.38 16.22 14.83
CA ALA A 76 6.01 17.53 14.70
C ALA A 76 5.18 18.63 15.36
N ALA A 77 3.85 18.62 15.19
CA ALA A 77 2.96 19.59 15.82
C ALA A 77 2.97 19.46 17.36
N PHE A 78 2.92 18.25 17.89
CA PHE A 78 3.07 17.98 19.31
C PHE A 78 4.41 18.48 19.85
N ALA A 79 5.53 18.11 19.20
CA ALA A 79 6.85 18.57 19.61
C ALA A 79 6.99 20.09 19.57
N GLN A 80 6.45 20.72 18.54
CA GLN A 80 6.47 22.17 18.40
C GLN A 80 5.69 22.86 19.54
N GLU A 81 4.51 22.34 19.90
CA GLU A 81 3.71 22.89 21.00
C GLU A 81 4.49 22.84 22.33
N ILE A 82 5.06 21.67 22.66
CA ILE A 82 5.81 21.49 23.91
C ILE A 82 7.08 22.36 23.93
N ILE A 83 7.83 22.41 22.83
CA ILE A 83 9.06 23.20 22.75
C ILE A 83 8.75 24.69 22.82
N SER A 84 7.74 25.17 22.09
CA SER A 84 7.38 26.62 22.11
C SER A 84 6.92 27.04 23.47
N GLY A 85 6.05 26.27 24.13
CA GLY A 85 5.60 26.58 25.48
C GLY A 85 6.75 26.59 26.51
N ALA A 86 7.69 25.66 26.40
CA ALA A 86 8.87 25.63 27.26
C ALA A 86 9.77 26.85 27.02
N LEU A 87 9.96 27.30 25.78
CA LEU A 87 10.75 28.47 25.42
C LEU A 87 10.09 29.77 25.88
N GLU A 88 8.77 29.84 25.96
CA GLU A 88 8.01 30.96 26.49
C GLU A 88 8.01 31.03 28.04
N GLY A 89 8.69 30.09 28.71
CA GLY A 89 8.79 30.00 30.15
C GLY A 89 7.62 29.29 30.82
N GLY A 90 6.79 28.57 30.01
CA GLY A 90 5.76 27.68 30.52
C GLY A 90 6.35 26.40 31.14
N SER A 91 5.68 25.85 32.13
CA SER A 91 5.97 24.53 32.66
C SER A 91 4.84 23.58 32.26
N PHE A 92 5.19 22.44 31.72
CA PHE A 92 4.23 21.36 31.42
C PHE A 92 4.32 20.32 32.53
N ASP A 93 3.21 20.01 33.15
CA ASP A 93 3.12 18.83 33.98
C ASP A 93 2.72 17.60 33.17
N GLY A 94 2.65 16.42 33.82
CA GLY A 94 2.31 15.19 33.11
C GLY A 94 0.91 15.18 32.51
N ALA A 95 -0.03 15.93 33.11
CA ALA A 95 -1.40 16.04 32.60
C ALA A 95 -1.47 16.92 31.36
N ASP A 96 -0.73 18.06 31.36
CA ASP A 96 -0.63 18.96 30.19
C ASP A 96 -0.04 18.22 28.96
N ILE A 97 1.01 17.41 29.19
CA ILE A 97 1.64 16.61 28.14
C ILE A 97 0.68 15.54 27.60
N GLN A 98 -0.08 14.89 28.50
CA GLN A 98 -1.09 13.91 28.08
C GLN A 98 -2.21 14.55 27.26
N GLU A 99 -2.74 15.70 27.70
CA GLU A 99 -3.77 16.43 26.97
C GLU A 99 -3.29 16.86 25.58
N SER A 100 -2.09 17.39 25.49
CA SER A 100 -1.47 17.76 24.22
C SER A 100 -1.29 16.53 23.32
N ALA A 101 -0.76 15.42 23.84
CA ALA A 101 -0.58 14.19 23.07
C ALA A 101 -1.93 13.59 22.58
N GLU A 102 -3.00 13.69 23.38
CA GLU A 102 -4.36 13.28 22.99
C GLU A 102 -4.89 14.19 21.86
N ARG A 103 -4.72 15.50 21.99
CA ARG A 103 -5.14 16.50 20.99
C ARG A 103 -4.47 16.26 19.63
N HIS A 104 -3.20 15.90 19.63
CA HIS A 104 -2.45 15.55 18.42
C HIS A 104 -2.67 14.10 17.93
N GLY A 105 -3.49 13.30 18.61
CA GLY A 105 -3.83 11.93 18.21
C GLY A 105 -2.68 10.92 18.38
N LEU A 106 -1.71 11.23 19.26
CA LEU A 106 -0.59 10.32 19.56
C LEU A 106 -0.98 9.27 20.59
N ILE A 107 -1.85 9.65 21.53
CA ILE A 107 -2.45 8.76 22.52
C ILE A 107 -3.97 8.89 22.48
N ALA A 108 -4.65 7.87 22.96
CA ALA A 108 -6.11 7.87 23.08
C ALA A 108 -6.53 7.22 24.40
N LYS A 109 -7.64 7.68 24.97
CA LYS A 109 -8.27 7.03 26.12
C LYS A 109 -8.88 5.71 25.71
N GLN A 110 -8.57 4.68 26.47
CA GLN A 110 -9.14 3.35 26.30
C GLN A 110 -9.69 2.85 27.63
N MET A 111 -10.90 2.30 27.58
CA MET A 111 -11.52 1.68 28.75
C MET A 111 -10.92 0.28 28.99
N MET A 112 -10.23 0.12 30.10
CA MET A 112 -9.58 -1.13 30.48
C MET A 112 -10.48 -1.90 31.44
N ARG A 113 -10.67 -3.19 31.19
CA ARG A 113 -11.44 -4.11 32.06
C ARG A 113 -10.57 -4.88 33.03
N GLU A 114 -9.26 -4.88 32.80
CA GLU A 114 -8.22 -5.51 33.61
C GLU A 114 -6.92 -4.71 33.50
N PRO A 115 -5.96 -4.85 34.43
CA PRO A 115 -4.68 -4.19 34.33
C PRO A 115 -3.98 -4.52 33.02
N CYS A 116 -3.47 -3.51 32.32
CA CYS A 116 -2.75 -3.76 31.10
C CYS A 116 -1.41 -4.45 31.41
N ARG A 117 -1.13 -5.53 30.67
CA ARG A 117 0.13 -6.24 30.72
C ARG A 117 1.07 -5.77 29.60
N GLY A 118 1.06 -4.46 29.31
CA GLY A 118 1.94 -3.88 28.29
C GLY A 118 3.37 -3.75 28.78
N PRO A 119 4.31 -3.46 27.88
CA PRO A 119 5.72 -3.23 28.24
C PRO A 119 5.93 -1.99 29.13
N GLU A 120 4.89 -1.19 29.33
CA GLU A 120 4.92 0.04 30.11
C GLU A 120 4.64 -0.33 31.58
N GLU A 121 5.69 -0.50 32.37
CA GLU A 121 5.61 -0.87 33.79
C GLU A 121 4.86 0.16 34.67
N TYR A 122 4.60 1.37 34.15
CA TYR A 122 4.03 2.49 34.90
C TYR A 122 2.68 2.98 34.36
N CYS A 123 1.87 2.09 33.83
CA CYS A 123 0.53 2.45 33.37
C CYS A 123 -0.41 2.72 34.55
N ALA A 124 -1.17 3.82 34.51
CA ALA A 124 -2.13 4.18 35.56
C ALA A 124 -3.14 3.06 35.88
N CYS A 125 -3.54 2.25 34.89
CA CYS A 125 -4.44 1.11 35.14
C CYS A 125 -3.80 -0.04 35.92
N ALA A 126 -2.48 -0.14 35.99
CA ALA A 126 -1.80 -1.15 36.80
C ALA A 126 -1.99 -0.92 38.32
N TRP A 127 -2.25 0.32 38.69
CA TRP A 127 -2.46 0.74 40.07
C TRP A 127 -3.95 0.91 40.42
N SER A 128 -4.83 0.70 39.48
CA SER A 128 -6.28 0.83 39.71
C SER A 128 -6.79 -0.31 40.60
N THR A 129 -7.56 0.04 41.58
CA THR A 129 -8.23 -0.94 42.46
C THR A 129 -9.64 -1.29 41.99
N SER A 130 -10.14 -0.62 40.94
CA SER A 130 -11.46 -0.83 40.40
C SER A 130 -11.46 -0.84 38.87
N PHE A 131 -12.21 -1.73 38.27
CA PHE A 131 -12.41 -1.84 36.82
C PHE A 131 -13.90 -1.81 36.52
N PRO A 132 -14.33 -1.26 35.33
CA PRO A 132 -13.46 -0.70 34.29
C PRO A 132 -12.83 0.63 34.68
N THR A 133 -11.62 0.92 34.16
CA THR A 133 -10.91 2.19 34.36
C THR A 133 -10.37 2.75 33.05
N GLU A 134 -10.26 4.07 32.94
CA GLU A 134 -9.66 4.71 31.77
C GLU A 134 -8.14 4.64 31.86
N CYS A 135 -7.51 4.40 30.70
CA CYS A 135 -6.07 4.42 30.56
C CYS A 135 -5.71 5.03 29.21
N TYR A 136 -4.66 5.86 29.18
CA TYR A 136 -4.12 6.37 27.93
C TYR A 136 -3.25 5.30 27.25
N ARG A 137 -3.42 5.16 25.95
CA ARG A 137 -2.67 4.21 25.12
C ARG A 137 -2.14 4.89 23.89
N ILE A 138 -0.93 4.52 23.52
CA ILE A 138 -0.35 4.91 22.24
C ILE A 138 -1.28 4.43 21.12
N THR A 139 -1.59 5.31 20.19
CA THR A 139 -2.42 4.97 19.02
C THR A 139 -1.75 3.90 18.16
N ALA A 140 -2.55 3.16 17.38
CA ALA A 140 -2.02 2.10 16.52
C ALA A 140 -0.99 2.65 15.52
N ASP A 141 -1.29 3.81 14.93
CA ASP A 141 -0.45 4.51 13.97
C ASP A 141 0.92 4.85 14.55
N LEU A 142 0.95 5.45 15.74
CA LEU A 142 2.21 5.79 16.41
C LEU A 142 2.99 4.52 16.82
N ARG A 143 2.29 3.45 17.19
CA ARG A 143 2.93 2.18 17.54
C ARG A 143 3.65 1.54 16.35
N VAL A 144 3.07 1.61 15.15
CA VAL A 144 3.71 1.14 13.92
C VAL A 144 5.01 1.88 13.68
N LEU A 145 5.02 3.22 13.77
CA LEU A 145 6.22 4.04 13.62
C LEU A 145 7.33 3.66 14.61
N LEU A 146 6.98 3.51 15.90
CA LEU A 146 7.95 3.17 16.95
C LEU A 146 8.54 1.76 16.83
N ASN A 147 7.85 0.84 16.14
CA ASN A 147 8.33 -0.53 15.94
C ASN A 147 9.19 -0.68 14.68
N GLN A 148 9.00 0.17 13.67
CA GLN A 148 9.82 0.15 12.45
C GLN A 148 11.31 0.37 12.74
N ASP A 149 11.64 1.23 13.69
CA ASP A 149 13.04 1.49 14.08
C ASP A 149 13.72 0.29 14.74
N LYS A 150 12.96 -0.62 15.36
CA LYS A 150 13.51 -1.83 16.01
C LYS A 150 13.91 -2.92 15.02
N GLU A 151 13.24 -2.99 13.88
CA GLU A 151 13.56 -3.96 12.83
C GLU A 151 14.75 -3.51 11.98
N ASN A 152 14.92 -2.20 11.77
CA ASN A 152 16.02 -1.63 10.99
C ASN A 152 17.33 -1.44 11.79
N GLY A 153 17.31 -1.53 13.11
CA GLY A 153 18.45 -1.31 14.00
C GLY A 153 19.32 -2.55 14.28
N ASN A 154 19.03 -3.70 13.70
CA ASN A 154 19.76 -4.97 13.90
C ASN A 154 20.58 -5.37 12.66
N GLY A 155 21.28 -4.43 12.04
CA GLY A 155 22.21 -4.63 10.95
C GLY A 155 23.64 -4.29 11.35
#